data_d9dedd1025123b7218147c948dc76cbb
#
_entry.id   d9dedd1025123b7218147c948dc76cbb
#
_cell.length_a   1.000
_cell.length_b   1.000
_cell.length_c   1.000
_cell.angle_alpha   90.00
_cell.angle_beta   90.00
_cell.angle_gamma   90.00
#
_symmetry.space_group_name_H-M   'P 1'
#
loop_
_entity.id
_entity.type
_entity.pdbx_description
1 polymer ?
#
loop_
_entity_poly.entity_id
_entity_poly.type
_entity_poly.pdbx_seq_one_letter_code
_entity_poly.pdbx_strand_id
1 'polypeptide(L)'
;EAEINRRRGEPDRASEIPVTNFRGIELRDFPAEIARLALVIAEYQSDVLYRGQKLALAEFLPLRNENWITCGNALRLDWLSVCPPTGTGVKVQADDLFETPLDQAEIDFENEGGETYICGNPPYLGSTWQSDGQKADLEAIFGNRTKNWKSLDYVAGWFMKAGDYGTHTKSSAAFVS
;
A
#
# COMPACT_ATOMS: atom_id res chain seq x y z
N GLU A 1 14.61 -2.32 10.86
CA GLU A 1 15.67 -1.61 10.16
C GLU A 1 16.50 -0.76 11.13
N ALA A 2 15.91 0.18 11.86
CA ALA A 2 16.63 1.08 12.78
C ALA A 2 17.50 0.33 13.80
N GLU A 3 17.02 -0.78 14.38
CA GLU A 3 17.81 -1.63 15.27
C GLU A 3 19.00 -2.31 14.55
N ILE A 4 18.80 -2.70 13.30
CA ILE A 4 19.86 -3.27 12.47
C ILE A 4 20.94 -2.22 12.18
N ASN A 5 20.55 -1.00 11.80
CA ASN A 5 21.47 0.10 11.55
C ASN A 5 22.27 0.45 12.80
N ARG A 6 21.61 0.50 13.96
CA ARG A 6 22.29 0.70 15.24
C ARG A 6 23.32 -0.39 15.53
N ARG A 7 23.00 -1.66 15.30
CA ARG A 7 23.95 -2.78 15.47
C ARG A 7 25.12 -2.72 14.49
N ARG A 8 24.93 -2.11 13.31
CA ARG A 8 26.00 -1.88 12.33
C ARG A 8 26.88 -0.67 12.65
N GLY A 9 26.57 0.09 13.68
CA GLY A 9 27.28 1.30 14.05
C GLY A 9 26.85 2.56 13.27
N GLU A 10 25.70 2.51 12.61
CA GLU A 10 25.10 3.59 11.82
C GLU A 10 23.77 4.05 12.43
N PRO A 11 23.73 4.48 13.70
CA PRO A 11 22.46 4.78 14.39
C PRO A 11 21.67 5.95 13.79
N ASP A 12 22.36 6.87 13.13
CA ASP A 12 21.76 8.08 12.55
C ASP A 12 21.34 7.90 11.08
N ARG A 13 21.53 6.70 10.53
CA ARG A 13 21.14 6.40 9.14
C ARG A 13 19.63 6.54 8.97
N ALA A 14 19.20 7.27 7.94
CA ALA A 14 17.79 7.38 7.59
C ALA A 14 17.21 6.01 7.19
N SER A 15 15.91 5.84 7.42
CA SER A 15 15.22 4.62 7.02
C SER A 15 15.18 4.46 5.50
N GLU A 16 15.51 3.27 5.02
CA GLU A 16 15.30 2.85 3.63
C GLU A 16 13.85 2.38 3.39
N ILE A 17 13.04 2.30 4.46
CA ILE A 17 11.62 1.93 4.42
C ILE A 17 10.79 3.11 4.97
N PRO A 18 10.72 4.23 4.23
CA PRO A 18 9.94 5.39 4.64
C PRO A 18 8.43 5.08 4.56
N VAL A 19 7.63 5.89 5.24
CA VAL A 19 6.16 5.77 5.20
C VAL A 19 5.59 5.90 3.78
N THR A 20 6.32 6.57 2.89
CA THR A 20 5.97 6.70 1.47
C THR A 20 5.93 5.38 0.70
N ASN A 21 6.55 4.32 1.23
CA ASN A 21 6.48 2.97 0.65
C ASN A 21 5.20 2.21 1.02
N PHE A 22 4.42 2.74 1.96
CA PHE A 22 3.16 2.11 2.36
C PHE A 22 2.01 2.62 1.50
N ARG A 23 1.14 1.70 1.12
CA ARG A 23 -0.12 1.98 0.45
C ARG A 23 -1.22 1.23 1.14
N GLY A 24 -2.38 1.86 1.29
CA GLY A 24 -3.50 1.22 1.94
C GLY A 24 -4.82 1.56 1.26
N ILE A 25 -5.79 0.69 1.44
CA ILE A 25 -7.17 0.90 1.01
C ILE A 25 -8.04 0.76 2.24
N GLU A 26 -8.81 1.79 2.53
CA GLU A 26 -9.78 1.81 3.62
C GLU A 26 -11.17 2.17 3.08
N LEU A 27 -12.18 1.48 3.55
CA LEU A 27 -13.53 1.62 3.00
C LEU A 27 -14.16 3.00 3.28
N ARG A 28 -13.81 3.63 4.39
CA ARG A 28 -14.44 4.86 4.89
C ARG A 28 -13.44 5.99 5.03
N ASP A 29 -13.87 7.22 4.78
CA ASP A 29 -13.03 8.42 4.86
C ASP A 29 -12.39 8.61 6.24
N PHE A 30 -13.17 8.58 7.30
CA PHE A 30 -12.64 8.83 8.64
C PHE A 30 -11.59 7.79 9.09
N PRO A 31 -11.81 6.46 8.96
CA PRO A 31 -10.75 5.48 9.17
C PRO A 31 -9.53 5.66 8.26
N ALA A 32 -9.70 6.11 7.01
CA ALA A 32 -8.58 6.38 6.13
C ALA A 32 -7.69 7.51 6.67
N GLU A 33 -8.28 8.59 7.18
CA GLU A 33 -7.53 9.68 7.84
C GLU A 33 -6.82 9.19 9.12
N ILE A 34 -7.48 8.35 9.92
CA ILE A 34 -6.85 7.74 11.10
C ILE A 34 -5.68 6.83 10.70
N ALA A 35 -5.82 6.06 9.64
CA ALA A 35 -4.74 5.20 9.14
C ALA A 35 -3.53 6.02 8.67
N ARG A 36 -3.74 7.14 7.97
CA ARG A 36 -2.67 8.07 7.59
C ARG A 36 -1.94 8.62 8.80
N LEU A 37 -2.69 9.12 9.78
CA LEU A 37 -2.13 9.65 11.01
C LEU A 37 -1.35 8.57 11.78
N ALA A 38 -1.87 7.35 11.83
CA ALA A 38 -1.21 6.23 12.51
C ALA A 38 0.14 5.87 11.87
N LEU A 39 0.24 5.88 10.53
CA LEU A 39 1.51 5.66 9.83
C LEU A 39 2.54 6.73 10.18
N VAL A 40 2.15 8.00 10.15
CA VAL A 40 3.02 9.14 10.51
C VAL A 40 3.49 9.04 11.96
N ILE A 41 2.58 8.71 12.89
CA ILE A 41 2.93 8.51 14.31
C ILE A 41 3.89 7.33 14.48
N ALA A 42 3.67 6.23 13.77
CA ALA A 42 4.53 5.05 13.86
C ALA A 42 5.95 5.34 13.36
N GLU A 43 6.10 6.07 12.25
CA GLU A 43 7.38 6.51 11.74
C GLU A 43 8.08 7.40 12.76
N TYR A 44 7.40 8.45 13.27
CA TYR A 44 7.96 9.33 14.28
C TYR A 44 8.38 8.60 15.56
N GLN A 45 7.55 7.70 16.07
CA GLN A 45 7.89 6.91 17.27
C GLN A 45 9.11 6.02 17.04
N SER A 46 9.22 5.42 15.86
CA SER A 46 10.39 4.63 15.48
C SER A 46 11.65 5.49 15.44
N ASP A 47 11.59 6.66 14.82
CA ASP A 47 12.72 7.57 14.74
C ASP A 47 13.15 8.11 16.11
N VAL A 48 12.19 8.48 16.96
CA VAL A 48 12.50 8.90 18.34
C VAL A 48 13.21 7.79 19.12
N LEU A 49 12.73 6.55 18.98
CA LEU A 49 13.28 5.41 19.74
C LEU A 49 14.72 5.06 19.32
N TYR A 50 15.03 5.15 18.04
CA TYR A 50 16.28 4.63 17.48
C TYR A 50 17.28 5.69 17.08
N ARG A 51 16.83 6.90 16.74
CA ARG A 51 17.67 8.01 16.26
C ARG A 51 17.66 9.22 17.19
N GLY A 52 16.74 9.25 18.13
CA GLY A 52 16.56 10.29 19.12
C GLY A 52 15.63 11.44 18.67
N GLN A 53 15.05 12.10 19.65
CA GLN A 53 13.98 13.09 19.43
C GLN A 53 14.40 14.27 18.53
N LYS A 54 15.67 14.70 18.60
CA LYS A 54 16.14 15.85 17.82
C LYS A 54 16.13 15.59 16.33
N LEU A 55 16.61 14.43 15.91
CA LEU A 55 16.61 14.02 14.50
C LEU A 55 15.20 13.70 14.03
N ALA A 56 14.42 12.98 14.83
CA ALA A 56 13.03 12.68 14.53
C ALA A 56 12.20 13.96 14.26
N LEU A 57 12.34 14.99 15.09
CA LEU A 57 11.62 16.26 14.89
C LEU A 57 12.08 16.99 13.63
N ALA A 58 13.37 16.95 13.30
CA ALA A 58 13.89 17.65 12.13
C ALA A 58 13.38 17.04 10.81
N GLU A 59 13.17 15.73 10.77
CA GLU A 59 12.67 15.02 9.58
C GLU A 59 11.14 14.97 9.51
N PHE A 60 10.47 14.99 10.66
CA PHE A 60 9.01 14.98 10.74
C PHE A 60 8.34 16.25 10.18
N LEU A 61 9.04 17.37 10.22
CA LEU A 61 8.54 18.65 9.71
C LEU A 61 9.31 19.07 8.42
N PRO A 62 8.61 19.41 7.32
CA PRO A 62 7.17 19.60 7.17
C PRO A 62 6.39 18.32 6.93
N LEU A 63 5.17 18.24 7.45
CA LEU A 63 4.22 17.16 7.15
C LEU A 63 3.95 17.14 5.65
N ARG A 64 4.32 16.05 5.00
CA ARG A 64 4.03 15.86 3.56
C ARG A 64 2.59 15.45 3.38
N ASN A 65 1.90 16.13 2.49
CA ASN A 65 0.48 15.86 2.21
C ASN A 65 0.36 14.76 1.12
N GLU A 66 0.89 13.57 1.40
CA GLU A 66 0.87 12.45 0.46
C GLU A 66 -0.30 11.51 0.75
N ASN A 67 -0.88 10.98 -0.31
CA ASN A 67 -2.12 10.22 -0.25
C ASN A 67 -1.84 8.71 -0.19
N TRP A 68 -1.21 8.23 0.89
CA TRP A 68 -0.83 6.81 1.07
C TRP A 68 -2.01 5.87 1.27
N ILE A 69 -3.12 6.38 1.79
CA ILE A 69 -4.34 5.60 2.04
C ILE A 69 -5.45 6.07 1.09
N THR A 70 -5.89 5.18 0.23
CA THR A 70 -7.00 5.43 -0.69
C THR A 70 -8.31 5.03 -0.03
N CYS A 71 -9.29 5.94 -0.01
CA CYS A 71 -10.62 5.61 0.47
C CYS A 71 -11.42 4.92 -0.64
N GLY A 72 -11.99 3.76 -0.34
CA GLY A 72 -12.86 3.04 -1.26
C GLY A 72 -12.95 1.55 -0.99
N ASN A 73 -13.84 0.88 -1.73
CA ASN A 73 -13.97 -0.56 -1.65
C ASN A 73 -12.81 -1.24 -2.39
N ALA A 74 -11.98 -2.00 -1.65
CA ALA A 74 -10.83 -2.70 -2.19
C ALA A 74 -11.16 -3.65 -3.36
N LEU A 75 -12.34 -4.24 -3.39
CA LEU A 75 -12.75 -5.13 -4.49
C LEU A 75 -13.08 -4.37 -5.78
N ARG A 76 -13.43 -3.08 -5.68
CA ARG A 76 -13.76 -2.22 -6.83
C ARG A 76 -12.58 -1.39 -7.33
N LEU A 77 -11.60 -1.13 -6.46
CA LEU A 77 -10.41 -0.36 -6.82
C LEU A 77 -9.44 -1.20 -7.64
N ASP A 78 -8.72 -0.55 -8.53
CA ASP A 78 -7.58 -1.14 -9.21
C ASP A 78 -6.34 -1.04 -8.31
N TRP A 79 -5.84 -2.19 -7.85
CA TRP A 79 -4.68 -2.25 -6.96
C TRP A 79 -3.38 -1.82 -7.65
N LEU A 80 -3.29 -1.98 -8.98
CA LEU A 80 -2.12 -1.53 -9.74
C LEU A 80 -2.06 0.01 -9.79
N SER A 81 -3.20 0.69 -9.77
CA SER A 81 -3.24 2.15 -9.69
C SER A 81 -2.96 2.68 -8.29
N VAL A 82 -3.35 1.94 -7.24
CA VAL A 82 -3.09 2.31 -5.83
C VAL A 82 -1.63 2.11 -5.47
N CYS A 83 -1.06 0.99 -5.89
CA CYS A 83 0.33 0.64 -5.67
C CYS A 83 0.91 0.08 -6.98
N PRO A 84 1.48 0.92 -7.82
CA PRO A 84 2.12 0.48 -9.05
C PRO A 84 3.23 -0.52 -8.75
N PRO A 85 3.38 -1.59 -9.56
CA PRO A 85 4.46 -2.56 -9.40
C PRO A 85 5.83 -1.89 -9.44
N THR A 86 6.77 -2.35 -8.61
CA THR A 86 8.16 -1.91 -8.65
C THR A 86 8.77 -2.19 -10.02
N GLY A 87 9.51 -1.24 -10.57
CA GLY A 87 10.12 -1.34 -11.92
C GLY A 87 9.22 -0.92 -13.09
N THR A 88 7.96 -0.57 -12.84
CA THR A 88 7.09 -0.01 -13.87
C THR A 88 7.06 1.51 -13.75
N GLY A 89 8.12 2.22 -14.02
CA GLY A 89 8.25 3.67 -13.85
C GLY A 89 6.93 4.44 -13.87
N VAL A 90 6.49 4.91 -12.71
CA VAL A 90 5.40 5.88 -12.66
C VAL A 90 5.94 7.14 -13.32
N LYS A 91 5.46 7.48 -14.49
CA LYS A 91 5.66 8.83 -15.03
C LYS A 91 4.95 9.79 -14.11
N VAL A 92 5.62 10.27 -13.08
CA VAL A 92 5.22 11.49 -12.40
C VAL A 92 5.38 12.57 -13.46
N GLN A 93 4.28 12.98 -14.05
CA GLN A 93 4.24 14.22 -14.82
C GLN A 93 4.45 15.32 -13.78
N ALA A 94 5.71 15.67 -13.54
CA ALA A 94 6.02 16.90 -12.84
C ALA A 94 5.42 18.01 -13.73
N ASP A 95 4.60 18.83 -13.12
CA ASP A 95 4.10 20.07 -13.72
C ASP A 95 5.29 21.04 -13.76
N ASP A 96 6.27 20.71 -14.62
CA ASP A 96 7.46 21.53 -14.80
C ASP A 96 7.15 22.53 -15.92
N LEU A 97 7.12 23.80 -15.56
CA LEU A 97 6.97 24.95 -16.44
C LEU A 97 8.00 24.99 -17.59
N PHE A 98 9.03 24.14 -17.58
CA PHE A 98 10.13 24.13 -18.53
C PHE A 98 10.28 22.82 -19.32
N GLU A 99 9.33 21.89 -19.22
CA GLU A 99 9.35 20.61 -19.97
C GLU A 99 10.69 19.87 -19.92
N THR A 100 11.40 19.92 -18.79
CA THR A 100 12.64 19.18 -18.64
C THR A 100 12.33 17.70 -18.50
N PRO A 101 12.76 16.82 -19.43
CA PRO A 101 12.54 15.40 -19.28
C PRO A 101 13.27 14.91 -18.04
N LEU A 102 12.53 14.43 -17.04
CA LEU A 102 13.13 13.67 -15.94
C LEU A 102 13.83 12.45 -16.53
N ASP A 103 15.07 12.25 -16.17
CA ASP A 103 15.84 11.11 -16.65
C ASP A 103 15.18 9.82 -16.15
N GLN A 104 14.72 8.99 -17.07
CA GLN A 104 14.00 7.73 -16.79
C GLN A 104 14.78 6.85 -15.80
N ALA A 105 16.10 6.94 -15.81
CA ALA A 105 16.99 6.22 -14.91
C ALA A 105 16.85 6.64 -13.43
N GLU A 106 16.52 7.89 -13.14
CA GLU A 106 16.34 8.39 -11.78
C GLU A 106 15.02 7.89 -11.16
N ILE A 107 13.97 7.77 -11.97
CA ILE A 107 12.65 7.26 -11.53
C ILE A 107 12.70 5.74 -11.33
N ASP A 108 13.41 5.02 -12.19
CA ASP A 108 13.55 3.57 -12.09
C ASP A 108 14.41 3.17 -10.87
N PHE A 109 15.36 4.00 -10.47
CA PHE A 109 16.28 3.71 -9.37
C PHE A 109 15.60 3.73 -7.99
N GLU A 110 14.62 4.60 -7.76
CA GLU A 110 13.86 4.62 -6.49
C GLU A 110 12.95 3.41 -6.30
N ASN A 111 12.61 2.69 -7.37
CA ASN A 111 11.72 1.53 -7.36
C ASN A 111 12.44 0.20 -7.65
N GLU A 112 13.74 0.19 -7.86
CA GLU A 112 14.48 -1.03 -8.12
C GLU A 112 14.60 -1.91 -6.86
N GLY A 113 14.02 -3.10 -6.91
CA GLY A 113 14.34 -4.21 -6.03
C GLY A 113 13.54 -4.30 -4.73
N GLY A 114 12.47 -3.56 -4.56
CA GLY A 114 11.61 -3.67 -3.39
C GLY A 114 10.76 -4.96 -3.41
N GLU A 115 10.69 -5.66 -2.27
CA GLU A 115 9.72 -6.72 -2.05
C GLU A 115 8.35 -6.10 -1.77
N THR A 116 7.29 -6.62 -2.41
CA THR A 116 5.92 -6.16 -2.15
C THR A 116 5.20 -7.12 -1.22
N TYR A 117 4.66 -6.61 -0.13
CA TYR A 117 3.88 -7.36 0.84
C TYR A 117 2.45 -6.82 0.88
N ILE A 118 1.48 -7.72 0.66
CA ILE A 118 0.05 -7.42 0.75
C ILE A 118 -0.46 -8.02 2.05
N CYS A 119 -0.92 -7.19 2.97
CA CYS A 119 -1.50 -7.66 4.22
C CYS A 119 -2.83 -6.97 4.50
N GLY A 120 -3.73 -7.66 5.19
CA GLY A 120 -5.03 -7.12 5.52
C GLY A 120 -5.88 -8.05 6.37
N ASN A 121 -7.02 -7.52 6.79
CA ASN A 121 -8.05 -8.26 7.50
C ASN A 121 -9.38 -8.09 6.74
N PRO A 122 -9.56 -8.80 5.61
CA PRO A 122 -10.77 -8.71 4.83
C PRO A 122 -11.97 -9.31 5.57
N PRO A 123 -13.18 -8.78 5.35
CA PRO A 123 -14.37 -9.29 6.01
C PRO A 123 -14.73 -10.69 5.56
N TYR A 124 -14.97 -11.59 6.51
CA TYR A 124 -15.58 -12.90 6.30
C TYR A 124 -17.08 -12.76 6.24
N LEU A 125 -17.66 -13.17 5.15
CA LEU A 125 -19.11 -13.16 4.99
C LEU A 125 -19.54 -14.26 4.02
N GLY A 126 -20.06 -15.33 4.58
CA GLY A 126 -20.57 -16.45 3.81
C GLY A 126 -21.66 -16.03 2.81
N SER A 127 -21.73 -16.73 1.70
CA SER A 127 -22.57 -16.40 0.53
C SER A 127 -24.04 -16.09 0.85
N THR A 128 -24.57 -16.70 1.91
CA THR A 128 -25.98 -16.52 2.35
C THR A 128 -26.23 -15.15 3.00
N TRP A 129 -25.19 -14.54 3.56
CA TRP A 129 -25.28 -13.28 4.30
C TRP A 129 -24.83 -12.06 3.51
N GLN A 130 -24.35 -12.27 2.30
CA GLN A 130 -23.89 -11.19 1.42
C GLN A 130 -25.07 -10.39 0.88
N SER A 131 -24.94 -9.07 0.93
CA SER A 131 -25.86 -8.15 0.26
C SER A 131 -25.75 -8.25 -1.26
N ASP A 132 -26.73 -7.70 -1.98
CA ASP A 132 -26.69 -7.67 -3.44
C ASP A 132 -25.46 -6.89 -3.98
N GLY A 133 -25.04 -5.81 -3.31
CA GLY A 133 -23.84 -5.08 -3.65
C GLY A 133 -22.56 -5.91 -3.51
N GLN A 134 -22.46 -6.72 -2.45
CA GLN A 134 -21.33 -7.61 -2.22
C GLN A 134 -21.32 -8.79 -3.22
N LYS A 135 -22.48 -9.31 -3.58
CA LYS A 135 -22.59 -10.30 -4.66
C LYS A 135 -22.19 -9.72 -6.01
N ALA A 136 -22.57 -8.48 -6.30
CA ALA A 136 -22.13 -7.78 -7.52
C ALA A 136 -20.61 -7.57 -7.55
N ASP A 137 -19.98 -7.29 -6.40
CA ASP A 137 -18.51 -7.20 -6.30
C ASP A 137 -17.85 -8.53 -6.66
N LEU A 138 -18.35 -9.64 -6.13
CA LEU A 138 -17.83 -10.98 -6.47
C LEU A 138 -18.14 -11.35 -7.93
N GLU A 139 -19.29 -10.98 -8.46
CA GLU A 139 -19.61 -11.21 -9.87
C GLU A 139 -18.64 -10.48 -10.80
N ALA A 140 -18.30 -9.24 -10.49
CA ALA A 140 -17.33 -8.48 -11.26
C ALA A 140 -15.94 -9.13 -11.31
N ILE A 141 -15.53 -9.79 -10.20
CA ILE A 141 -14.23 -10.45 -10.09
C ILE A 141 -14.24 -11.86 -10.70
N PHE A 142 -15.28 -12.62 -10.44
CA PHE A 142 -15.33 -14.06 -10.73
C PHE A 142 -16.26 -14.47 -11.88
N GLY A 143 -17.16 -13.59 -12.32
CA GLY A 143 -18.23 -13.93 -13.25
C GLY A 143 -17.75 -14.58 -14.55
N ASN A 144 -16.58 -14.15 -15.05
CA ASN A 144 -15.95 -14.73 -16.25
C ASN A 144 -14.95 -15.85 -15.94
N ARG A 145 -14.67 -16.16 -14.67
CA ARG A 145 -13.64 -17.12 -14.24
C ARG A 145 -14.24 -18.44 -13.76
N THR A 146 -15.36 -18.40 -13.07
CA THR A 146 -16.03 -19.61 -12.55
C THR A 146 -17.53 -19.43 -12.46
N LYS A 147 -18.25 -20.51 -12.74
CA LYS A 147 -19.71 -20.53 -12.61
C LYS A 147 -20.20 -20.61 -11.17
N ASN A 148 -19.35 -21.08 -10.25
CA ASN A 148 -19.70 -21.36 -8.85
C ASN A 148 -19.37 -20.18 -7.91
N TRP A 149 -19.09 -18.99 -8.44
CA TRP A 149 -18.72 -17.82 -7.63
C TRP A 149 -19.78 -17.43 -6.59
N LYS A 150 -21.04 -17.74 -6.86
CA LYS A 150 -22.17 -17.42 -5.95
C LYS A 150 -22.11 -18.11 -4.59
N SER A 151 -21.33 -19.19 -4.48
CA SER A 151 -21.13 -19.94 -3.22
C SER A 151 -19.87 -19.52 -2.46
N LEU A 152 -19.06 -18.62 -3.03
CA LEU A 152 -17.82 -18.16 -2.39
C LEU A 152 -18.12 -17.25 -1.20
N ASP A 153 -17.25 -17.33 -0.19
CA ASP A 153 -17.20 -16.31 0.85
C ASP A 153 -16.70 -14.97 0.27
N TYR A 154 -17.14 -13.87 0.85
CA TYR A 154 -16.79 -12.53 0.36
C TYR A 154 -15.27 -12.28 0.38
N VAL A 155 -14.55 -12.86 1.35
CA VAL A 155 -13.08 -12.78 1.44
C VAL A 155 -12.38 -13.32 0.19
N ALA A 156 -12.98 -14.22 -0.55
CA ALA A 156 -12.39 -14.78 -1.77
C ALA A 156 -12.01 -13.69 -2.80
N GLY A 157 -12.74 -12.57 -2.79
CA GLY A 157 -12.43 -11.42 -3.64
C GLY A 157 -11.04 -10.84 -3.38
N TRP A 158 -10.62 -10.75 -2.12
CA TRP A 158 -9.27 -10.24 -1.75
C TRP A 158 -8.17 -11.19 -2.20
N PHE A 159 -8.35 -12.50 -2.01
CA PHE A 159 -7.39 -13.49 -2.50
C PHE A 159 -7.24 -13.42 -4.02
N MET A 160 -8.34 -13.25 -4.75
CA MET A 160 -8.27 -13.13 -6.20
C MET A 160 -7.58 -11.82 -6.63
N LYS A 161 -7.91 -10.69 -6.01
CA LYS A 161 -7.24 -9.40 -6.26
C LYS A 161 -5.74 -9.47 -5.97
N ALA A 162 -5.34 -10.12 -4.87
CA ALA A 162 -3.93 -10.31 -4.54
C ALA A 162 -3.24 -11.22 -5.57
N GLY A 163 -3.90 -12.28 -6.02
CA GLY A 163 -3.41 -13.14 -7.09
C GLY A 163 -3.23 -12.39 -8.40
N ASP A 164 -4.23 -11.60 -8.81
CA ASP A 164 -4.15 -10.76 -10.01
C ASP A 164 -3.01 -9.74 -9.92
N TYR A 165 -2.86 -9.07 -8.78
CA TYR A 165 -1.75 -8.15 -8.55
C TYR A 165 -0.39 -8.87 -8.65
N GLY A 166 -0.30 -10.09 -8.07
CA GLY A 166 0.90 -10.92 -8.13
C GLY A 166 1.29 -11.41 -9.52
N THR A 167 0.41 -11.30 -10.53
CA THR A 167 0.79 -11.56 -11.92
C THR A 167 1.65 -10.46 -12.54
N HIS A 168 1.64 -9.26 -11.95
CA HIS A 168 2.34 -8.07 -12.45
C HIS A 168 3.59 -7.74 -11.64
N THR A 169 3.73 -8.29 -10.44
CA THR A 169 4.88 -8.03 -9.57
C THR A 169 5.13 -9.23 -8.65
N LYS A 170 6.39 -9.39 -8.21
CA LYS A 170 6.70 -10.34 -7.13
C LYS A 170 6.12 -9.82 -5.83
N SER A 171 5.04 -10.43 -5.37
CA SER A 171 4.42 -10.05 -4.11
C SER A 171 4.10 -11.26 -3.25
N SER A 172 4.12 -11.08 -1.94
CA SER A 172 3.65 -12.04 -0.95
C SER A 172 2.39 -11.50 -0.29
N ALA A 173 1.34 -12.31 -0.20
CA ALA A 173 0.07 -11.91 0.39
C ALA A 173 -0.25 -12.74 1.64
N ALA A 174 -0.69 -12.05 2.72
CA ALA A 174 -1.16 -12.67 3.94
C ALA A 174 -2.39 -11.93 4.48
N PHE A 175 -3.47 -12.66 4.66
CA PHE A 175 -4.70 -12.13 5.23
C PHE A 175 -5.00 -12.80 6.57
N VAL A 176 -5.38 -11.98 7.54
CA VAL A 176 -5.85 -12.45 8.86
C VAL A 176 -7.36 -12.59 8.79
N SER A 177 -7.86 -13.65 9.37
CA SER A 177 -9.29 -13.95 9.40
C SER A 177 -9.70 -14.56 10.73
#